data_3fce95a975bacd7cc5e55ebfc2644ed8
#
_entry.id   3fce95a975bacd7cc5e55ebfc2644ed8
#
_cell.length_a   1.000
_cell.length_b   1.000
_cell.length_c   1.000
_cell.angle_alpha   90.00
_cell.angle_beta   90.00
_cell.angle_gamma   90.00
#
_symmetry.space_group_name_H-M   'P 1'
#
loop_
_entity.id
_entity.type
_entity.pdbx_description
1 polymer ?
#
loop_
_entity_poly.entity_id
_entity_poly.type
_entity_poly.pdbx_seq_one_letter_code
_entity_poly.pdbx_strand_id
1 'polypeptide(L)'
;MKRNIYSYSKLWIIFFVLMGAACTNQVEDVIPVSGQPIEFSVQSDWKEIPNTRMNDGRNQFEEGNKIQIFGFHKSLSGDEVKFMYRVGGSESDQRARGQIVKLEDGNWNYSPKRFWPKEGTLDFYAGYPEYSVLNDEENPNKMKYKQEDANPLQLDLLWGESRNHNCTTTDRSTKVEITMKHALAKVIIRFDDSLGEITHAKVSAYNAGYFDKTDTTDGIPNWKVEDTSDIVTATLSPYENQPTIGDATVFILPNKITGLKLTRDDGTEIDVSDKIQNLTFEAGKLYDLTISKGVQNNTNTRSISMSVRCVSE
;
A
#
# COMPACT_ATOMS: atom_id res chain seq x y z
N MET A 1 -69.79 41.85 21.67
CA MET A 1 -68.79 40.89 22.18
C MET A 1 -67.68 40.73 21.14
N LYS A 2 -66.56 41.43 21.30
CA LYS A 2 -65.37 41.25 20.43
C LYS A 2 -64.37 40.44 21.21
N ARG A 3 -64.09 39.20 20.77
CA ARG A 3 -63.05 38.35 21.37
C ARG A 3 -61.72 38.61 20.73
N ASN A 4 -60.72 38.91 21.55
CA ASN A 4 -59.30 39.10 21.18
C ASN A 4 -58.67 37.78 20.67
N ILE A 5 -58.26 37.75 19.41
CA ILE A 5 -57.54 36.66 18.75
C ILE A 5 -56.11 37.13 18.45
N TYR A 6 -55.40 37.76 19.34
CA TYR A 6 -54.05 38.30 19.06
C TYR A 6 -52.99 37.80 20.05
N SER A 7 -53.08 36.61 20.60
CA SER A 7 -52.08 36.21 21.58
C SER A 7 -51.33 34.91 21.30
N TYR A 8 -51.59 34.16 20.20
CA TYR A 8 -50.92 32.90 19.99
C TYR A 8 -49.92 32.86 18.82
N SER A 9 -49.86 33.89 17.97
CA SER A 9 -48.96 33.89 16.83
C SER A 9 -47.50 34.26 17.17
N LYS A 10 -47.26 34.96 18.28
CA LYS A 10 -45.89 35.33 18.69
C LYS A 10 -45.15 34.26 19.48
N LEU A 11 -45.86 33.29 20.05
CA LEU A 11 -45.19 32.18 20.80
C LEU A 11 -44.68 31.10 19.89
N TRP A 12 -45.24 30.93 18.70
CA TRP A 12 -44.79 29.92 17.73
C TRP A 12 -43.53 30.32 16.97
N ILE A 13 -43.28 31.59 16.81
CA ILE A 13 -42.08 32.11 16.09
C ILE A 13 -40.84 31.94 16.96
N ILE A 14 -40.96 32.03 18.30
CA ILE A 14 -39.80 31.85 19.21
C ILE A 14 -39.43 30.38 19.34
N PHE A 15 -40.36 29.43 19.15
CA PHE A 15 -40.06 28.01 19.21
C PHE A 15 -39.35 27.47 17.96
N PHE A 16 -39.52 28.13 16.79
CA PHE A 16 -38.88 27.71 15.54
C PHE A 16 -37.45 28.22 15.40
N VAL A 17 -37.06 29.27 16.13
CA VAL A 17 -35.70 29.81 16.08
C VAL A 17 -34.74 29.01 16.99
N LEU A 18 -35.24 28.26 17.95
CA LEU A 18 -34.44 27.43 18.87
C LEU A 18 -34.12 26.02 18.35
N MET A 19 -34.71 25.58 17.24
CA MET A 19 -34.38 24.28 16.63
C MET A 19 -33.34 24.35 15.53
N GLY A 20 -32.77 25.51 15.22
CA GLY A 20 -31.76 25.70 14.17
C GLY A 20 -30.30 25.61 14.62
N ALA A 21 -30.01 25.31 15.88
CA ALA A 21 -28.66 25.21 16.41
C ALA A 21 -28.33 23.80 16.93
N ALA A 22 -28.82 22.76 16.25
CA ALA A 22 -28.18 21.45 16.34
C ALA A 22 -27.02 21.46 15.34
N CYS A 23 -26.01 22.29 15.59
CA CYS A 23 -24.68 22.00 15.13
C CYS A 23 -24.34 20.61 15.67
N THR A 24 -24.22 19.63 14.79
CA THR A 24 -23.51 18.40 15.07
C THR A 24 -22.11 18.82 15.49
N ASN A 25 -21.92 18.99 16.79
CA ASN A 25 -20.61 18.96 17.38
C ASN A 25 -20.09 17.52 17.19
N GLN A 26 -19.48 17.27 16.01
CA GLN A 26 -18.32 16.41 16.02
C GLN A 26 -17.35 17.10 16.98
N VAL A 27 -17.30 16.63 18.20
CA VAL A 27 -16.17 16.89 19.09
C VAL A 27 -15.02 16.08 18.49
N GLU A 28 -14.43 16.59 17.39
CA GLU A 28 -13.03 16.36 17.17
C GLU A 28 -12.38 16.89 18.44
N ASP A 29 -11.72 16.05 19.21
CA ASP A 29 -10.84 16.48 20.28
C ASP A 29 -9.93 17.53 19.67
N VAL A 30 -10.19 18.80 19.95
CA VAL A 30 -9.53 19.92 19.27
C VAL A 30 -8.12 19.98 19.81
N ILE A 31 -7.24 19.24 19.15
CA ILE A 31 -5.80 19.31 19.42
C ILE A 31 -5.38 20.76 19.14
N PRO A 32 -4.91 21.52 20.16
CA PRO A 32 -4.49 22.89 19.95
C PRO A 32 -3.36 22.93 18.91
N VAL A 33 -3.58 23.59 17.77
CA VAL A 33 -2.61 23.66 16.68
C VAL A 33 -1.86 24.99 16.67
N SER A 34 -0.67 24.97 16.07
CA SER A 34 0.08 26.17 15.68
C SER A 34 -0.49 26.73 14.36
N GLY A 35 -0.10 27.91 13.95
CA GLY A 35 -0.48 28.45 12.65
C GLY A 35 0.32 27.88 11.46
N GLN A 36 1.25 26.94 11.70
CA GLN A 36 2.13 26.38 10.66
C GLN A 36 1.55 25.09 10.06
N PRO A 37 1.32 25.02 8.73
CA PRO A 37 0.87 23.82 8.07
C PRO A 37 1.97 22.74 8.08
N ILE A 38 1.55 21.48 8.06
CA ILE A 38 2.46 20.36 7.85
C ILE A 38 2.66 20.18 6.36
N GLU A 39 3.91 20.11 5.93
CA GLU A 39 4.29 19.87 4.55
C GLU A 39 5.17 18.62 4.47
N PHE A 40 5.15 17.93 3.32
CA PHE A 40 5.86 16.69 3.12
C PHE A 40 6.88 16.80 1.99
N SER A 41 7.99 16.08 2.16
CA SER A 41 8.96 15.74 1.13
C SER A 41 9.04 14.22 1.07
N VAL A 42 8.55 13.62 0.00
CA VAL A 42 8.49 12.17 -0.12
C VAL A 42 9.34 11.72 -1.29
N GLN A 43 10.20 10.76 -1.04
CA GLN A 43 11.06 10.12 -2.03
C GLN A 43 10.95 8.60 -1.90
N SER A 44 11.32 7.88 -2.94
CA SER A 44 11.49 6.42 -2.90
C SER A 44 12.97 6.06 -2.93
N ASP A 45 13.31 4.92 -2.34
CA ASP A 45 14.65 4.35 -2.41
C ASP A 45 14.81 3.42 -3.63
N TRP A 46 14.00 3.60 -4.65
CA TRP A 46 14.11 2.83 -5.89
C TRP A 46 15.51 3.00 -6.49
N LYS A 47 16.24 1.92 -6.48
CA LYS A 47 17.46 1.80 -7.28
C LYS A 47 17.07 1.26 -8.66
N GLU A 48 17.74 1.76 -9.69
CA GLU A 48 17.58 1.23 -11.04
C GLU A 48 17.86 -0.28 -11.04
N ILE A 49 16.85 -1.08 -11.37
CA ILE A 49 17.08 -2.48 -11.66
C ILE A 49 17.34 -2.57 -13.16
N PRO A 50 18.61 -2.85 -13.58
CA PRO A 50 18.91 -2.95 -15.00
C PRO A 50 18.08 -4.03 -15.66
N ASN A 51 17.37 -3.67 -16.75
CA ASN A 51 16.77 -4.59 -17.71
C ASN A 51 15.56 -5.46 -17.25
N THR A 52 14.64 -4.96 -16.48
CA THR A 52 13.32 -5.62 -16.41
C THR A 52 12.38 -5.02 -17.44
N ARG A 53 11.76 -5.86 -18.29
CA ARG A 53 10.85 -5.43 -19.37
C ARG A 53 9.52 -4.86 -18.88
N MET A 54 9.16 -5.05 -17.63
CA MET A 54 8.10 -4.28 -16.97
C MET A 54 8.73 -2.99 -16.43
N ASN A 55 9.06 -2.17 -17.37
CA ASN A 55 9.60 -0.87 -17.11
C ASN A 55 8.43 0.09 -17.00
N ASP A 56 7.91 0.26 -15.81
CA ASP A 56 7.38 1.57 -15.54
C ASP A 56 8.52 2.56 -15.20
N GLY A 57 9.79 2.11 -15.32
CA GLY A 57 11.01 2.95 -15.34
C GLY A 57 11.12 3.99 -14.22
N ARG A 58 10.30 3.87 -13.18
CA ARG A 58 10.08 4.94 -12.23
C ARG A 58 11.00 4.79 -11.04
N ASN A 59 12.16 5.40 -11.15
CA ASN A 59 13.05 5.60 -10.01
C ASN A 59 12.59 6.77 -9.12
N GLN A 60 11.53 7.49 -9.54
CA GLN A 60 11.02 8.66 -8.85
C GLN A 60 9.50 8.76 -9.02
N PHE A 61 8.85 9.41 -8.06
CA PHE A 61 7.46 9.80 -8.22
C PHE A 61 7.30 10.84 -9.32
N GLU A 62 6.25 10.68 -10.11
CA GLU A 62 5.90 11.57 -11.22
C GLU A 62 4.74 12.49 -10.85
N GLU A 63 4.62 13.60 -11.58
CA GLU A 63 3.48 14.50 -11.49
C GLU A 63 2.17 13.73 -11.60
N GLY A 64 1.26 14.01 -10.65
CA GLY A 64 -0.01 13.31 -10.55
C GLY A 64 0.00 12.07 -9.68
N ASN A 65 1.17 11.53 -9.29
CA ASN A 65 1.22 10.40 -8.35
C ASN A 65 0.58 10.79 -7.03
N LYS A 66 -0.08 9.80 -6.42
CA LYS A 66 -0.79 9.97 -5.16
C LYS A 66 -0.36 8.91 -4.18
N ILE A 67 -0.10 9.34 -2.98
CA ILE A 67 0.17 8.51 -1.81
C ILE A 67 -0.91 8.74 -0.78
N GLN A 68 -1.01 7.86 0.21
CA GLN A 68 -1.80 8.10 1.40
C GLN A 68 -0.87 8.30 2.59
N ILE A 69 -1.16 9.28 3.44
CA ILE A 69 -0.41 9.54 4.67
C ILE A 69 -1.34 9.40 5.87
N PHE A 70 -0.93 8.58 6.82
CA PHE A 70 -1.52 8.45 8.14
C PHE A 70 -0.69 9.28 9.12
N GLY A 71 -1.31 10.11 9.92
CA GLY A 71 -0.66 10.82 11.02
C GLY A 71 -1.27 10.42 12.34
N PHE A 72 -0.43 10.21 13.35
CA PHE A 72 -0.84 9.89 14.71
C PHE A 72 -0.23 10.90 15.66
N HIS A 73 -1.06 11.50 16.50
CA HIS A 73 -0.63 12.40 17.55
C HIS A 73 -0.61 11.68 18.88
N LYS A 74 0.51 11.72 19.56
CA LYS A 74 0.65 11.22 20.91
C LYS A 74 0.76 12.40 21.88
N SER A 75 -0.21 12.48 22.80
CA SER A 75 -0.28 13.53 23.80
C SER A 75 0.82 13.38 24.85
N LEU A 76 1.00 14.37 25.71
CA LEU A 76 1.92 14.31 26.84
C LEU A 76 1.51 13.25 27.89
N SER A 77 0.22 12.90 27.96
CA SER A 77 -0.28 11.80 28.81
C SER A 77 0.03 10.42 28.23
N GLY A 78 0.43 10.34 26.96
CA GLY A 78 0.76 9.11 26.26
C GLY A 78 -0.38 8.55 25.41
N ASP A 79 -1.55 9.20 25.38
CA ASP A 79 -2.67 8.81 24.56
C ASP A 79 -2.37 9.09 23.07
N GLU A 80 -2.56 8.08 22.21
CA GLU A 80 -2.38 8.21 20.78
C GLU A 80 -3.73 8.31 20.07
N VAL A 81 -3.87 9.30 19.20
CA VAL A 81 -5.06 9.51 18.38
C VAL A 81 -4.69 9.71 16.92
N LYS A 82 -5.57 9.30 16.01
CA LYS A 82 -5.41 9.61 14.60
C LYS A 82 -5.53 11.10 14.37
N PHE A 83 -4.51 11.67 13.79
CA PHE A 83 -4.41 13.10 13.52
C PHE A 83 -4.59 13.43 12.03
N MET A 84 -4.05 12.58 11.15
CA MET A 84 -4.14 12.76 9.71
C MET A 84 -4.72 11.51 9.06
N TYR A 85 -5.88 11.67 8.43
CA TYR A 85 -6.65 10.62 7.78
C TYR A 85 -7.51 11.22 6.68
N ARG A 86 -8.10 10.36 5.82
CA ARG A 86 -8.96 10.79 4.72
C ARG A 86 -10.17 11.56 5.24
N VAL A 87 -10.49 12.67 4.57
CA VAL A 87 -11.71 13.45 4.81
C VAL A 87 -12.70 13.17 3.69
N GLY A 88 -13.96 12.86 4.04
CA GLY A 88 -15.04 12.53 3.10
C GLY A 88 -15.30 11.01 2.98
N GLY A 89 -16.55 10.63 2.70
CA GLY A 89 -17.03 9.25 2.71
C GLY A 89 -17.75 8.87 4.02
N SER A 90 -17.95 7.57 4.29
CA SER A 90 -18.45 7.12 5.58
C SER A 90 -17.42 7.30 6.69
N GLU A 91 -17.84 7.42 7.93
CA GLU A 91 -16.93 7.65 9.05
C GLU A 91 -15.90 6.51 9.20
N SER A 92 -16.33 5.27 9.07
CA SER A 92 -15.46 4.09 9.10
C SER A 92 -14.42 4.10 7.96
N ASP A 93 -14.86 4.41 6.73
CA ASP A 93 -13.93 4.49 5.59
C ASP A 93 -12.91 5.63 5.75
N GLN A 94 -13.34 6.77 6.30
CA GLN A 94 -12.43 7.88 6.59
C GLN A 94 -11.32 7.49 7.56
N ARG A 95 -11.68 6.86 8.67
CA ARG A 95 -10.72 6.49 9.73
C ARG A 95 -9.78 5.38 9.31
N ALA A 96 -10.24 4.46 8.46
CA ALA A 96 -9.41 3.37 7.96
C ALA A 96 -8.36 3.82 6.94
N ARG A 97 -8.55 4.96 6.27
CA ARG A 97 -7.67 5.43 5.17
C ARG A 97 -6.84 6.64 5.57
N GLY A 98 -5.62 6.71 5.03
CA GLY A 98 -4.76 7.88 5.13
C GLY A 98 -5.27 9.05 4.27
N GLN A 99 -4.82 10.26 4.60
CA GLN A 99 -5.03 11.46 3.79
C GLN A 99 -4.32 11.29 2.45
N ILE A 100 -5.03 11.53 1.35
CA ILE A 100 -4.41 11.53 0.02
C ILE A 100 -3.57 12.80 -0.15
N VAL A 101 -2.33 12.57 -0.56
CA VAL A 101 -1.35 13.60 -0.86
C VAL A 101 -0.87 13.37 -2.29
N LYS A 102 -0.97 14.39 -3.13
CA LYS A 102 -0.68 14.32 -4.58
C LYS A 102 0.54 15.14 -4.92
N LEU A 103 1.39 14.62 -5.79
CA LEU A 103 2.51 15.39 -6.35
C LEU A 103 1.99 16.32 -7.44
N GLU A 104 2.13 17.63 -7.23
CA GLU A 104 1.70 18.68 -8.15
C GLU A 104 2.73 19.82 -8.13
N ASP A 105 3.21 20.20 -9.33
CA ASP A 105 4.23 21.23 -9.50
C ASP A 105 5.49 20.98 -8.64
N GLY A 106 5.91 19.72 -8.54
CA GLY A 106 7.05 19.28 -7.75
C GLY A 106 6.84 19.32 -6.23
N ASN A 107 5.60 19.53 -5.76
CA ASN A 107 5.26 19.58 -4.35
C ASN A 107 4.18 18.57 -3.98
N TRP A 108 4.30 17.97 -2.81
CA TRP A 108 3.29 17.07 -2.26
C TRP A 108 2.16 17.88 -1.60
N ASN A 109 1.02 17.95 -2.26
CA ASN A 109 -0.12 18.75 -1.88
C ASN A 109 -1.30 17.91 -1.39
N TYR A 110 -2.07 18.46 -0.44
CA TYR A 110 -3.27 17.83 0.09
C TYR A 110 -4.25 18.87 0.65
N SER A 111 -5.50 18.50 0.76
CA SER A 111 -6.58 19.30 1.33
C SER A 111 -7.55 18.41 2.12
N PRO A 112 -8.07 18.86 3.28
CA PRO A 112 -7.71 20.10 3.97
C PRO A 112 -6.31 20.05 4.57
N LYS A 113 -5.67 21.23 4.71
CA LYS A 113 -4.35 21.32 5.37
C LYS A 113 -4.48 20.98 6.85
N ARG A 114 -3.50 20.23 7.36
CA ARG A 114 -3.30 19.97 8.79
C ARG A 114 -2.16 20.85 9.32
N PHE A 115 -2.26 21.22 10.58
CA PHE A 115 -1.32 22.12 11.22
C PHE A 115 -0.63 21.43 12.39
N TRP A 116 0.61 21.82 12.67
CA TRP A 116 1.36 21.25 13.77
C TRP A 116 0.64 21.45 15.10
N PRO A 117 0.45 20.41 15.93
CA PRO A 117 0.00 20.55 17.31
C PRO A 117 0.97 21.43 18.11
N LYS A 118 0.48 22.02 19.19
CA LYS A 118 1.29 22.85 20.09
C LYS A 118 2.19 22.02 21.00
N GLU A 119 1.80 20.77 21.26
CA GLU A 119 2.49 19.87 22.20
C GLU A 119 2.35 18.40 21.74
N GLY A 120 3.06 17.49 22.42
CA GLY A 120 3.07 16.08 22.11
C GLY A 120 4.04 15.72 20.98
N THR A 121 3.83 14.56 20.39
CA THR A 121 4.63 14.09 19.24
C THR A 121 3.72 13.67 18.08
N LEU A 122 4.25 13.78 16.86
CA LEU A 122 3.61 13.26 15.65
C LEU A 122 4.44 12.17 15.01
N ASP A 123 3.75 11.11 14.61
CA ASP A 123 4.29 10.04 13.77
C ASP A 123 3.51 10.02 12.44
N PHE A 124 4.25 9.89 11.34
CA PHE A 124 3.69 9.81 9.99
C PHE A 124 4.08 8.50 9.34
N TYR A 125 3.12 7.92 8.61
CA TYR A 125 3.28 6.69 7.83
C TYR A 125 2.67 6.89 6.46
N ALA A 126 3.38 6.47 5.42
CA ALA A 126 2.93 6.65 4.04
C ALA A 126 2.82 5.31 3.31
N GLY A 127 1.79 5.15 2.48
CA GLY A 127 1.57 4.01 1.61
C GLY A 127 1.38 4.44 0.15
N TYR A 128 1.93 3.72 -0.81
CA TYR A 128 1.74 3.87 -2.25
C TYR A 128 1.50 2.50 -2.89
N PRO A 129 0.59 2.38 -3.86
CA PRO A 129 -0.32 3.41 -4.36
C PRO A 129 -1.38 3.83 -3.32
N GLU A 130 -2.10 4.90 -3.65
CA GLU A 130 -3.21 5.38 -2.82
C GLU A 130 -4.23 4.27 -2.54
N TYR A 131 -4.79 4.21 -1.34
CA TYR A 131 -5.75 3.20 -0.88
C TYR A 131 -5.21 1.75 -0.76
N SER A 132 -3.94 1.51 -0.98
CA SER A 132 -3.35 0.17 -0.89
C SER A 132 -3.35 -0.39 0.53
N VAL A 133 -3.23 0.46 1.54
CA VAL A 133 -3.16 0.06 2.96
C VAL A 133 -4.34 0.65 3.73
N LEU A 134 -4.90 -0.13 4.63
CA LEU A 134 -5.96 0.29 5.55
C LEU A 134 -5.47 0.17 6.98
N ASN A 135 -5.75 1.18 7.80
CA ASN A 135 -5.52 1.09 9.23
C ASN A 135 -6.72 0.44 9.91
N ASP A 136 -6.47 -0.53 10.77
CA ASP A 136 -7.51 -1.22 11.53
C ASP A 136 -8.17 -0.23 12.53
N GLU A 137 -9.50 -0.24 12.63
CA GLU A 137 -10.23 0.66 13.51
C GLU A 137 -10.12 0.24 14.99
N GLU A 138 -10.08 -1.07 15.25
CA GLU A 138 -10.00 -1.62 16.60
C GLU A 138 -8.56 -1.64 17.12
N ASN A 139 -7.58 -1.72 16.23
CA ASN A 139 -6.17 -1.71 16.56
C ASN A 139 -5.42 -0.67 15.71
N PRO A 140 -5.21 0.55 16.21
CA PRO A 140 -4.53 1.63 15.48
C PRO A 140 -3.09 1.32 15.04
N ASN A 141 -2.45 0.31 15.63
CA ASN A 141 -1.13 -0.13 15.20
C ASN A 141 -1.18 -1.08 14.03
N LYS A 142 -2.31 -1.76 13.80
CA LYS A 142 -2.44 -2.75 12.74
C LYS A 142 -2.75 -2.09 11.40
N MET A 143 -1.88 -2.32 10.42
CA MET A 143 -2.05 -1.93 9.02
C MET A 143 -2.39 -3.16 8.19
N LYS A 144 -3.45 -3.10 7.42
CA LYS A 144 -3.96 -4.19 6.57
C LYS A 144 -3.68 -3.88 5.11
N TYR A 145 -3.30 -4.87 4.36
CA TYR A 145 -3.15 -4.83 2.91
C TYR A 145 -3.88 -5.99 2.27
N LYS A 146 -4.59 -5.71 1.20
CA LYS A 146 -5.17 -6.73 0.33
C LYS A 146 -4.92 -6.33 -1.12
N GLN A 147 -4.44 -7.27 -1.91
CA GLN A 147 -4.27 -7.05 -3.35
C GLN A 147 -5.62 -6.96 -4.03
N GLU A 148 -5.71 -6.10 -5.05
CA GLU A 148 -6.92 -5.96 -5.86
C GLU A 148 -7.08 -7.16 -6.79
N ASP A 149 -8.33 -7.61 -6.97
CA ASP A 149 -8.64 -8.76 -7.83
C ASP A 149 -8.45 -8.46 -9.33
N ALA A 150 -8.46 -7.19 -9.72
CA ALA A 150 -8.35 -6.79 -11.12
C ALA A 150 -6.97 -7.06 -11.74
N ASN A 151 -5.89 -6.80 -10.97
CA ASN A 151 -4.50 -7.01 -11.40
C ASN A 151 -3.69 -7.62 -10.25
N PRO A 152 -4.01 -8.85 -9.85
CA PRO A 152 -3.34 -9.47 -8.71
C PRO A 152 -1.86 -9.66 -9.01
N LEU A 153 -1.03 -9.48 -7.99
CA LEU A 153 0.43 -9.65 -8.02
C LEU A 153 1.20 -8.72 -8.97
N GLN A 154 0.56 -7.71 -9.55
CA GLN A 154 1.20 -6.81 -10.53
C GLN A 154 1.49 -5.41 -9.99
N LEU A 155 0.94 -5.05 -8.84
CA LEU A 155 1.17 -3.74 -8.22
C LEU A 155 2.18 -3.87 -7.07
N ASP A 156 3.19 -3.02 -7.11
CA ASP A 156 4.13 -2.88 -6.00
C ASP A 156 3.52 -2.03 -4.89
N LEU A 157 3.86 -2.38 -3.66
CA LEU A 157 3.51 -1.61 -2.48
C LEU A 157 4.75 -0.94 -1.91
N LEU A 158 4.72 0.38 -1.80
CA LEU A 158 5.73 1.11 -1.05
C LEU A 158 5.18 1.54 0.31
N TRP A 159 6.04 1.50 1.30
CA TRP A 159 5.78 1.95 2.67
C TRP A 159 6.91 2.84 3.16
N GLY A 160 6.57 3.89 3.91
CA GLY A 160 7.55 4.79 4.51
C GLY A 160 7.05 5.33 5.83
N GLU A 161 7.99 5.77 6.66
CA GLU A 161 7.69 6.30 7.98
C GLU A 161 8.59 7.50 8.32
N SER A 162 8.07 8.42 9.12
CA SER A 162 8.81 9.52 9.73
C SER A 162 8.23 9.77 11.11
N ARG A 163 8.97 9.43 12.16
CA ARG A 163 8.43 9.31 13.52
C ARG A 163 9.10 10.25 14.52
N ASN A 164 8.44 10.40 15.68
CA ASN A 164 8.95 11.12 16.85
C ASN A 164 9.18 12.62 16.63
N HIS A 165 8.33 13.25 15.80
CA HIS A 165 8.35 14.71 15.63
C HIS A 165 7.80 15.40 16.88
N ASN A 166 8.67 15.91 17.73
CA ASN A 166 8.26 16.67 18.90
C ASN A 166 7.64 18.01 18.49
N CYS A 167 6.36 18.19 18.76
CA CYS A 167 5.59 19.34 18.29
C CYS A 167 6.03 20.69 18.87
N THR A 168 6.83 20.69 19.96
CA THR A 168 7.34 21.93 20.56
C THR A 168 8.71 22.32 20.05
N THR A 169 9.56 21.36 19.65
CA THR A 169 10.96 21.57 19.29
C THR A 169 11.27 21.36 17.81
N THR A 170 10.41 20.62 17.10
CA THR A 170 10.58 20.40 15.63
C THR A 170 10.53 21.75 14.91
N ASP A 171 11.49 21.96 14.00
CA ASP A 171 11.45 23.10 13.09
C ASP A 171 10.26 22.92 12.13
N ARG A 172 9.21 23.67 12.37
CA ARG A 172 7.95 23.61 11.62
C ARG A 172 8.04 24.24 10.23
N SER A 173 9.15 24.88 9.91
CA SER A 173 9.41 25.43 8.57
C SER A 173 9.96 24.38 7.63
N THR A 174 10.47 23.26 8.14
CA THR A 174 10.98 22.15 7.33
C THR A 174 9.86 21.17 6.97
N LYS A 175 9.93 20.59 5.78
CA LYS A 175 9.02 19.52 5.35
C LYS A 175 9.32 18.24 6.12
N VAL A 176 8.27 17.45 6.41
CA VAL A 176 8.44 16.10 6.94
C VAL A 176 8.99 15.22 5.83
N GLU A 177 10.19 14.69 6.03
CA GLU A 177 10.84 13.81 5.06
C GLU A 177 10.40 12.37 5.27
N ILE A 178 9.94 11.72 4.19
CA ILE A 178 9.56 10.31 4.19
C ILE A 178 10.27 9.62 3.03
N THR A 179 11.07 8.59 3.35
CA THR A 179 11.63 7.69 2.34
C THR A 179 10.80 6.42 2.28
N MET A 180 10.20 6.16 1.12
CA MET A 180 9.36 4.99 0.90
C MET A 180 10.20 3.84 0.33
N LYS A 181 9.98 2.64 0.85
CA LYS A 181 10.67 1.41 0.50
C LYS A 181 9.71 0.36 -0.01
N HIS A 182 10.22 -0.58 -0.81
CA HIS A 182 9.44 -1.73 -1.26
C HIS A 182 8.97 -2.56 -0.07
N ALA A 183 7.66 -2.73 0.05
CA ALA A 183 7.05 -3.48 1.16
C ALA A 183 6.70 -4.92 0.76
N LEU A 184 6.77 -5.26 -0.53
CA LEU A 184 6.55 -6.60 -1.06
C LEU A 184 7.88 -7.22 -1.53
N ALA A 185 7.84 -8.52 -1.82
CA ALA A 185 8.91 -9.19 -2.56
C ALA A 185 8.67 -9.06 -4.06
N LYS A 186 9.66 -8.60 -4.81
CA LYS A 186 9.64 -8.59 -6.27
C LYS A 186 10.24 -9.89 -6.78
N VAL A 187 9.50 -10.63 -7.59
CA VAL A 187 9.95 -11.89 -8.16
C VAL A 187 9.91 -11.82 -9.69
N ILE A 188 11.06 -11.97 -10.30
CA ILE A 188 11.21 -12.09 -11.76
C ILE A 188 11.37 -13.57 -12.10
N ILE A 189 10.50 -14.09 -12.95
CA ILE A 189 10.51 -15.49 -13.38
C ILE A 189 10.92 -15.52 -14.85
N ARG A 190 12.11 -16.07 -15.13
CA ARG A 190 12.64 -16.20 -16.47
C ARG A 190 12.38 -17.59 -17.03
N PHE A 191 12.06 -17.66 -18.29
CA PHE A 191 11.79 -18.89 -19.01
C PHE A 191 12.95 -19.15 -19.96
N ASP A 192 13.66 -20.27 -19.71
CA ASP A 192 14.77 -20.70 -20.55
C ASP A 192 14.23 -21.29 -21.88
N ASP A 193 14.92 -21.05 -22.99
CA ASP A 193 14.54 -21.50 -24.34
C ASP A 193 14.32 -23.03 -24.43
N SER A 194 14.92 -23.79 -23.51
CA SER A 194 14.72 -25.22 -23.43
C SER A 194 13.28 -25.63 -23.12
N LEU A 195 12.48 -24.73 -22.55
CA LEU A 195 11.05 -24.95 -22.28
C LEU A 195 10.19 -24.86 -23.54
N GLY A 196 10.69 -24.26 -24.62
CA GLY A 196 9.91 -23.82 -25.79
C GLY A 196 9.26 -22.47 -25.56
N GLU A 197 8.43 -22.05 -26.51
CA GLU A 197 7.76 -20.76 -26.46
C GLU A 197 6.66 -20.73 -25.38
N ILE A 198 6.83 -19.90 -24.37
CA ILE A 198 5.85 -19.71 -23.28
C ILE A 198 4.95 -18.54 -23.65
N THR A 199 3.65 -18.79 -23.72
CA THR A 199 2.63 -17.77 -24.02
C THR A 199 1.97 -17.20 -22.75
N HIS A 200 1.84 -18.00 -21.69
CA HIS A 200 1.24 -17.56 -20.44
C HIS A 200 1.96 -18.15 -19.23
N ALA A 201 2.00 -17.37 -18.15
CA ALA A 201 2.39 -17.85 -16.84
C ALA A 201 1.30 -17.51 -15.82
N LYS A 202 0.82 -18.54 -15.11
CA LYS A 202 -0.14 -18.39 -14.00
C LYS A 202 0.62 -18.49 -12.69
N VAL A 203 0.67 -17.40 -11.93
CA VAL A 203 1.34 -17.34 -10.62
C VAL A 203 0.29 -17.20 -9.54
N SER A 204 0.31 -18.07 -8.54
CA SER A 204 -0.64 -18.05 -7.42
C SER A 204 0.09 -17.75 -6.12
N ALA A 205 -0.45 -16.80 -5.34
CA ALA A 205 0.11 -16.41 -4.04
C ALA A 205 -1.00 -15.87 -3.11
N TYR A 206 -0.68 -15.68 -1.84
CA TYR A 206 -1.59 -15.05 -0.88
C TYR A 206 -1.86 -13.59 -1.24
N ASN A 207 -3.11 -13.16 -1.06
CA ASN A 207 -3.55 -11.83 -1.48
C ASN A 207 -3.67 -10.81 -0.33
N ALA A 208 -3.64 -11.24 0.92
CA ALA A 208 -3.85 -10.37 2.07
C ALA A 208 -2.87 -10.65 3.21
N GLY A 209 -2.53 -9.61 3.93
CA GLY A 209 -1.68 -9.66 5.12
C GLY A 209 -1.80 -8.39 5.93
N TYR A 210 -1.12 -8.36 7.07
CA TYR A 210 -1.06 -7.18 7.92
C TYR A 210 0.32 -7.06 8.58
N PHE A 211 0.59 -5.88 9.11
CA PHE A 211 1.77 -5.59 9.92
C PHE A 211 1.44 -4.55 10.99
N ASP A 212 2.26 -4.48 12.02
CA ASP A 212 2.23 -3.37 12.97
C ASP A 212 3.01 -2.19 12.38
N LYS A 213 2.41 -0.98 12.37
CA LYS A 213 3.03 0.22 11.79
C LYS A 213 4.38 0.57 12.42
N THR A 214 4.62 0.10 13.64
CA THR A 214 5.87 0.34 14.37
C THR A 214 6.86 -0.81 14.30
N ASP A 215 6.44 -1.98 13.80
CA ASP A 215 7.25 -3.18 13.65
C ASP A 215 7.82 -3.25 12.23
N THR A 216 8.92 -2.52 12.04
CA THR A 216 9.63 -2.45 10.77
C THR A 216 11.11 -2.80 10.96
N THR A 217 11.73 -3.39 9.94
CA THR A 217 13.17 -3.59 9.86
C THR A 217 13.70 -2.69 8.75
N ASP A 218 14.56 -1.74 9.08
CA ASP A 218 15.05 -0.71 8.15
C ASP A 218 13.92 0.05 7.41
N GLY A 219 12.77 0.24 8.08
CA GLY A 219 11.58 0.89 7.50
C GLY A 219 10.74 -0.01 6.59
N ILE A 220 11.09 -1.29 6.45
CA ILE A 220 10.33 -2.30 5.72
C ILE A 220 9.40 -3.03 6.69
N PRO A 221 8.09 -3.17 6.41
CA PRO A 221 7.15 -3.84 7.30
C PRO A 221 7.49 -5.31 7.58
N ASN A 222 7.39 -5.72 8.85
CA ASN A 222 7.44 -7.12 9.25
C ASN A 222 6.05 -7.74 9.09
N TRP A 223 5.82 -8.37 7.95
CA TRP A 223 4.52 -8.89 7.55
C TRP A 223 4.06 -10.10 8.37
N LYS A 224 2.75 -10.14 8.58
CA LYS A 224 2.00 -11.32 9.04
C LYS A 224 0.97 -11.67 7.97
N VAL A 225 1.20 -12.78 7.29
CA VAL A 225 0.26 -13.30 6.31
C VAL A 225 -0.69 -14.24 7.04
N GLU A 226 -1.99 -14.00 6.93
CA GLU A 226 -2.99 -14.84 7.58
C GLU A 226 -3.15 -16.16 6.81
N ASP A 227 -3.17 -17.29 7.51
CA ASP A 227 -3.39 -18.62 6.89
C ASP A 227 -4.79 -18.75 6.24
N THR A 228 -5.69 -17.82 6.59
CA THR A 228 -7.04 -17.71 6.01
C THR A 228 -7.10 -16.79 4.80
N SER A 229 -5.98 -16.20 4.39
CA SER A 229 -5.93 -15.35 3.20
C SER A 229 -6.26 -16.16 1.96
N ASP A 230 -7.12 -15.60 1.11
CA ASP A 230 -7.39 -16.18 -0.19
C ASP A 230 -6.13 -16.22 -1.04
N ILE A 231 -6.05 -17.21 -1.92
CA ILE A 231 -5.02 -17.30 -2.93
C ILE A 231 -5.55 -16.66 -4.20
N VAL A 232 -4.83 -15.65 -4.70
CA VAL A 232 -5.09 -15.06 -6.02
C VAL A 232 -4.15 -15.65 -7.06
N THR A 233 -4.61 -15.66 -8.31
CA THR A 233 -3.80 -16.12 -9.44
C THR A 233 -3.69 -15.01 -10.48
N ALA A 234 -2.48 -14.50 -10.69
CA ALA A 234 -2.16 -13.66 -11.82
C ALA A 234 -1.95 -14.52 -13.07
N THR A 235 -2.59 -14.13 -14.18
CA THR A 235 -2.27 -14.67 -15.50
C THR A 235 -1.47 -13.62 -16.26
N LEU A 236 -0.20 -13.91 -16.49
CA LEU A 236 0.73 -13.04 -17.20
C LEU A 236 0.78 -13.49 -18.65
N SER A 237 0.58 -12.54 -19.55
CA SER A 237 0.53 -12.74 -21.00
C SER A 237 1.62 -11.93 -21.68
N PRO A 238 1.97 -12.24 -22.95
CA PRO A 238 2.89 -11.44 -23.73
C PRO A 238 2.38 -10.01 -23.90
N TYR A 239 3.31 -9.07 -24.04
CA TYR A 239 2.97 -7.71 -24.45
C TYR A 239 2.35 -7.66 -25.86
N GLU A 240 1.63 -6.60 -26.13
CA GLU A 240 1.05 -6.34 -27.45
C GLU A 240 2.12 -6.51 -28.54
N ASN A 241 1.82 -7.36 -29.55
CA ASN A 241 2.73 -7.73 -30.64
C ASN A 241 3.92 -8.65 -30.30
N GLN A 242 3.94 -9.30 -29.15
CA GLN A 242 4.89 -10.39 -28.85
C GLN A 242 4.14 -11.72 -28.72
N PRO A 243 4.55 -12.79 -29.43
CA PRO A 243 3.87 -14.09 -29.36
C PRO A 243 4.14 -14.80 -28.05
N THR A 244 5.24 -14.51 -27.36
CA THR A 244 5.73 -15.22 -26.17
C THR A 244 6.18 -14.25 -25.08
N ILE A 245 6.19 -14.73 -23.82
CA ILE A 245 6.80 -14.04 -22.69
C ILE A 245 8.18 -14.60 -22.40
N GLY A 246 9.18 -13.70 -22.35
CA GLY A 246 10.54 -14.08 -21.95
C GLY A 246 10.73 -14.14 -20.44
N ASP A 247 9.96 -13.32 -19.72
CA ASP A 247 9.94 -13.27 -18.27
C ASP A 247 8.57 -12.83 -17.75
N ALA A 248 8.34 -13.07 -16.46
CA ALA A 248 7.15 -12.63 -15.74
C ALA A 248 7.58 -11.96 -14.43
N THR A 249 7.10 -10.77 -14.15
CA THR A 249 7.37 -10.08 -12.90
C THR A 249 6.11 -10.02 -12.04
N VAL A 250 6.25 -10.41 -10.77
CA VAL A 250 5.18 -10.34 -9.77
C VAL A 250 5.68 -9.72 -8.47
N PHE A 251 4.75 -9.07 -7.75
CA PHE A 251 4.95 -8.54 -6.41
C PHE A 251 4.09 -9.35 -5.44
N ILE A 252 4.71 -10.00 -4.50
CA ILE A 252 4.04 -10.90 -3.57
C ILE A 252 4.24 -10.47 -2.13
N LEU A 253 3.26 -10.77 -1.29
CA LEU A 253 3.43 -10.69 0.16
C LEU A 253 4.59 -11.60 0.58
N PRO A 254 5.41 -11.16 1.58
CA PRO A 254 6.51 -11.98 2.08
C PRO A 254 6.00 -13.31 2.62
N ASN A 255 6.09 -14.33 1.83
CA ASN A 255 5.70 -15.70 2.11
C ASN A 255 6.10 -16.58 0.91
N LYS A 256 5.20 -17.44 0.46
CA LYS A 256 5.41 -18.43 -0.61
C LYS A 256 4.58 -18.09 -1.83
N ILE A 257 5.11 -18.43 -2.99
CA ILE A 257 4.30 -18.65 -4.18
C ILE A 257 3.67 -20.05 -4.03
N THR A 258 2.35 -20.13 -4.13
CA THR A 258 1.61 -21.38 -3.90
C THR A 258 1.42 -22.20 -5.17
N GLY A 259 1.56 -21.57 -6.35
CA GLY A 259 1.44 -22.24 -7.63
C GLY A 259 2.12 -21.48 -8.77
N LEU A 260 2.70 -22.23 -9.70
CA LEU A 260 3.25 -21.70 -10.95
C LEU A 260 2.97 -22.66 -12.09
N LYS A 261 2.19 -22.23 -13.07
CA LYS A 261 1.87 -22.99 -14.28
C LYS A 261 2.23 -22.19 -15.51
N LEU A 262 2.85 -22.84 -16.46
CA LEU A 262 3.27 -22.25 -17.72
C LEU A 262 2.43 -22.86 -18.86
N THR A 263 2.03 -22.04 -19.82
CA THR A 263 1.36 -22.51 -21.04
C THR A 263 2.24 -22.22 -22.23
N ARG A 264 2.47 -23.22 -23.06
CA ARG A 264 3.21 -23.10 -24.31
C ARG A 264 2.30 -22.61 -25.45
N ASP A 265 2.93 -22.30 -26.58
CA ASP A 265 2.28 -21.93 -27.83
C ASP A 265 1.39 -23.04 -28.40
N ASP A 266 1.77 -24.31 -28.18
CA ASP A 266 0.99 -25.48 -28.54
C ASP A 266 -0.18 -25.81 -27.57
N GLY A 267 -0.41 -24.96 -26.58
CA GLY A 267 -1.42 -25.13 -25.54
C GLY A 267 -1.04 -26.11 -24.42
N THR A 268 0.16 -26.71 -24.45
CA THR A 268 0.62 -27.58 -23.38
C THR A 268 0.84 -26.84 -22.08
N GLU A 269 0.21 -27.27 -20.99
CA GLU A 269 0.48 -26.76 -19.66
C GLU A 269 1.63 -27.52 -18.96
N ILE A 270 2.49 -26.76 -18.29
CA ILE A 270 3.60 -27.27 -17.47
C ILE A 270 3.37 -26.77 -16.04
N ASP A 271 3.13 -27.69 -15.11
CA ASP A 271 3.03 -27.33 -13.69
C ASP A 271 4.42 -27.46 -13.05
N VAL A 272 4.92 -26.35 -12.50
CA VAL A 272 6.22 -26.26 -11.82
C VAL A 272 6.06 -25.86 -10.35
N SER A 273 4.85 -25.93 -9.81
CA SER A 273 4.54 -25.52 -8.44
C SER A 273 5.38 -26.26 -7.39
N ASP A 274 5.69 -27.54 -7.63
CA ASP A 274 6.53 -28.36 -6.75
C ASP A 274 7.97 -27.83 -6.59
N LYS A 275 8.45 -27.06 -7.56
CA LYS A 275 9.80 -26.48 -7.54
C LYS A 275 9.88 -25.21 -6.70
N ILE A 276 8.77 -24.48 -6.58
CA ILE A 276 8.73 -23.14 -6.00
C ILE A 276 8.11 -23.10 -4.59
N GLN A 277 7.26 -24.06 -4.24
CA GLN A 277 6.49 -24.08 -2.99
C GLN A 277 7.32 -24.07 -1.70
N ASN A 278 8.60 -24.45 -1.77
CA ASN A 278 9.52 -24.44 -0.62
C ASN A 278 10.35 -23.16 -0.50
N LEU A 279 10.22 -22.22 -1.45
CA LEU A 279 10.90 -20.95 -1.40
C LEU A 279 10.11 -19.98 -0.51
N THR A 280 10.84 -19.22 0.30
CA THR A 280 10.30 -18.12 1.08
C THR A 280 10.87 -16.82 0.54
N PHE A 281 10.00 -15.84 0.35
CA PHE A 281 10.34 -14.53 -0.20
C PHE A 281 10.20 -13.49 0.92
N GLU A 282 11.15 -12.58 1.01
CA GLU A 282 11.22 -11.53 2.02
C GLU A 282 10.82 -10.17 1.42
N ALA A 283 10.21 -9.30 2.25
CA ALA A 283 9.87 -7.94 1.86
C ALA A 283 11.10 -7.14 1.43
N GLY A 284 10.93 -6.26 0.45
CA GLY A 284 11.98 -5.39 -0.03
C GLY A 284 13.12 -6.11 -0.76
N LYS A 285 12.95 -7.40 -1.10
CA LYS A 285 13.96 -8.18 -1.82
C LYS A 285 13.53 -8.47 -3.25
N LEU A 286 14.53 -8.51 -4.13
CA LEU A 286 14.40 -8.94 -5.51
C LEU A 286 14.88 -10.39 -5.67
N TYR A 287 14.06 -11.21 -6.28
CA TYR A 287 14.39 -12.60 -6.62
C TYR A 287 14.35 -12.79 -8.14
N ASP A 288 15.37 -13.44 -8.67
CA ASP A 288 15.46 -13.84 -10.07
C ASP A 288 15.40 -15.36 -10.13
N LEU A 289 14.29 -15.90 -10.66
CA LEU A 289 14.03 -17.31 -10.79
C LEU A 289 14.18 -17.70 -12.27
N THR A 290 15.00 -18.69 -12.59
CA THR A 290 15.10 -19.23 -13.94
C THR A 290 14.52 -20.63 -13.96
N ILE A 291 13.52 -20.86 -14.80
CA ILE A 291 12.91 -22.17 -15.05
C ILE A 291 13.48 -22.74 -16.35
N SER A 292 14.02 -23.97 -16.30
CA SER A 292 14.60 -24.66 -17.46
C SER A 292 14.27 -26.16 -17.46
N LYS A 293 14.42 -26.81 -18.59
CA LYS A 293 14.44 -28.29 -18.60
C LYS A 293 15.76 -28.77 -17.98
N GLY A 294 15.65 -29.65 -16.99
CA GLY A 294 16.82 -30.29 -16.39
C GLY A 294 17.59 -31.16 -17.40
N VAL A 295 18.91 -31.09 -17.31
CA VAL A 295 19.79 -32.01 -18.08
C VAL A 295 19.67 -33.40 -17.46
N GLN A 296 19.26 -34.39 -18.25
CA GLN A 296 19.17 -35.78 -17.80
C GLN A 296 20.48 -36.51 -17.96
N ASN A 297 20.92 -37.12 -16.88
CA ASN A 297 21.82 -38.26 -16.95
C ASN A 297 20.99 -39.55 -17.03
N ASN A 298 20.82 -40.09 -18.24
CA ASN A 298 20.49 -41.47 -18.58
C ASN A 298 19.20 -42.15 -18.05
N THR A 299 18.10 -41.44 -17.79
CA THR A 299 16.78 -42.10 -17.69
C THR A 299 15.69 -41.23 -18.34
N ASN A 300 14.73 -41.91 -19.02
CA ASN A 300 13.72 -41.29 -19.92
C ASN A 300 12.69 -40.35 -19.31
N THR A 301 12.95 -39.72 -18.17
CA THR A 301 12.06 -38.76 -17.54
C THR A 301 12.59 -37.33 -17.74
N ARG A 302 11.82 -36.47 -18.41
CA ARG A 302 12.14 -35.06 -18.58
C ARG A 302 11.93 -34.35 -17.22
N SER A 303 13.02 -33.95 -16.56
CA SER A 303 12.93 -33.15 -15.33
C SER A 303 12.90 -31.66 -15.66
N ILE A 304 12.22 -30.88 -14.84
CA ILE A 304 12.31 -29.43 -14.86
C ILE A 304 13.21 -29.01 -13.69
N SER A 305 14.18 -28.15 -13.97
CA SER A 305 15.08 -27.58 -12.98
C SER A 305 14.74 -26.11 -12.78
N MET A 306 15.02 -25.59 -11.59
CA MET A 306 14.89 -24.20 -11.25
C MET A 306 16.17 -23.74 -10.55
N SER A 307 16.67 -22.58 -10.93
CA SER A 307 17.70 -21.87 -10.19
C SER A 307 17.08 -20.62 -9.56
N VAL A 308 17.52 -20.31 -8.36
CA VAL A 308 17.06 -19.13 -7.60
C VAL A 308 18.27 -18.29 -7.27
N ARG A 309 18.19 -17.00 -7.56
CA ARG A 309 19.17 -16.01 -7.15
C ARG A 309 18.46 -14.89 -6.42
N CYS A 310 18.83 -14.68 -5.16
CA CYS A 310 18.49 -13.43 -4.46
C CYS A 310 19.48 -12.38 -4.94
N VAL A 311 18.99 -11.30 -5.51
CA VAL A 311 19.81 -10.16 -5.90
C VAL A 311 19.84 -9.22 -4.70
N SER A 312 20.94 -9.28 -3.93
CA SER A 312 21.21 -8.25 -2.92
C SER A 312 21.52 -6.95 -3.64
N GLU A 313 20.74 -5.93 -3.32
CA GLU A 313 21.05 -4.55 -3.69
C GLU A 313 22.31 -4.03 -3.00
#